data_d48df6caa91c5b62316bdce20dff4b91
#
_entry.id   d48df6caa91c5b62316bdce20dff4b91
#
_cell.length_a   1.000
_cell.length_b   1.000
_cell.length_c   1.000
_cell.angle_alpha   90.00
_cell.angle_beta   90.00
_cell.angle_gamma   90.00
#
_symmetry.space_group_name_H-M   'P 1'
#
loop_
_entity.id
_entity.type
_entity.pdbx_description
1 polymer ?
#
loop_
_entity_poly.entity_id
_entity_poly.type
_entity_poly.pdbx_seq_one_letter_code
_entity_poly.pdbx_strand_id
1 'polypeptide(L)' 'EALQTSATTVGALREALMARSPAAAAALAPGKAVRMALNQDLCQGDAPLKAGDEVAFFPPVTGG' A
#
# COMPACT_ATOMS: atom_id res chain seq x y z
N GLU A 1 2.88 -1.31 -10.94
CA GLU A 1 2.37 -2.64 -11.26
C GLU A 1 0.89 -2.72 -10.94
N ALA A 2 0.10 -3.03 -11.92
CA ALA A 2 -1.35 -3.06 -11.77
C ALA A 2 -1.79 -4.39 -11.18
N LEU A 3 -2.45 -4.36 -10.05
CA LEU A 3 -3.03 -5.54 -9.45
C LEU A 3 -4.54 -5.44 -9.55
N GLN A 4 -5.15 -6.52 -10.02
CA GLN A 4 -6.59 -6.60 -9.95
C GLN A 4 -6.97 -7.00 -8.54
N THR A 5 -7.72 -6.13 -7.89
CA THR A 5 -8.10 -6.34 -6.51
C THR A 5 -9.50 -5.81 -6.29
N SER A 6 -10.21 -6.40 -5.35
CA SER A 6 -11.49 -5.89 -4.92
C SER A 6 -11.35 -4.85 -3.82
N ALA A 7 -10.13 -4.48 -3.48
CA ALA A 7 -9.92 -3.47 -2.45
C ALA A 7 -10.51 -2.13 -2.88
N THR A 8 -11.18 -1.47 -1.97
CA THR A 8 -11.82 -0.19 -2.23
C THR A 8 -11.05 0.98 -1.63
N THR A 9 -10.03 0.71 -0.86
CA THR A 9 -9.18 1.75 -0.29
C THR A 9 -7.72 1.33 -0.38
N VAL A 10 -6.82 2.31 -0.27
CA VAL A 10 -5.39 2.04 -0.29
C VAL A 10 -5.00 1.13 0.89
N GLY A 11 -5.59 1.35 2.06
CA GLY A 11 -5.31 0.50 3.21
C GLY A 11 -5.75 -0.94 2.99
N ALA A 12 -6.90 -1.14 2.35
CA ALA A 12 -7.37 -2.50 2.05
C ALA A 12 -6.43 -3.18 1.05
N LEU A 13 -5.92 -2.43 0.09
CA LEU A 13 -4.95 -2.97 -0.86
C LEU A 13 -3.66 -3.36 -0.14
N ARG A 14 -3.19 -2.52 0.78
CA ARG A 14 -2.01 -2.83 1.57
C ARG A 14 -2.17 -4.16 2.31
N GLU A 15 -3.33 -4.35 2.94
CA GLU A 15 -3.58 -5.60 3.65
C GLU A 15 -3.65 -6.80 2.71
N ALA A 16 -4.22 -6.61 1.54
CA ALA A 16 -4.27 -7.69 0.56
C ALA A 16 -2.88 -8.10 0.10
N LEU A 17 -1.99 -7.13 -0.08
CA LEU A 17 -0.62 -7.41 -0.46
C LEU A 17 0.12 -8.14 0.65
N MET A 18 -0.09 -7.73 1.90
CA MET A 18 0.53 -8.40 3.04
C MET A 18 0.08 -9.84 3.17
N ALA A 19 -1.17 -10.12 2.84
CA ALA A 19 -1.70 -11.48 2.91
C ALA A 19 -1.13 -12.37 1.80
N ARG A 20 -0.69 -11.78 0.70
CA ARG A 20 -0.21 -12.56 -0.45
C ARG A 20 1.29 -12.81 -0.41
N SER A 21 2.05 -12.02 0.34
CA SER A 21 3.50 -12.12 0.28
C SER A 21 4.09 -11.88 1.67
N PRO A 22 4.90 -12.84 2.17
CA PRO A 22 5.59 -12.61 3.45
C PRO A 22 6.52 -11.40 3.41
N ALA A 23 7.14 -11.15 2.26
CA ALA A 23 8.01 -9.99 2.13
C ALA A 23 7.21 -8.70 2.24
N ALA A 24 6.03 -8.65 1.60
CA ALA A 24 5.17 -7.49 1.72
C ALA A 24 4.65 -7.34 3.15
N ALA A 25 4.33 -8.45 3.81
CA ALA A 25 3.86 -8.40 5.18
C ALA A 25 4.92 -7.78 6.09
N ALA A 26 6.19 -8.13 5.88
CA ALA A 26 7.27 -7.57 6.67
C ALA A 26 7.49 -6.09 6.36
N ALA A 27 7.44 -5.72 5.08
CA ALA A 27 7.71 -4.35 4.65
C ALA A 27 6.58 -3.39 4.99
N LEU A 28 5.34 -3.87 4.94
CA LEU A 28 4.17 -3.01 5.07
C LEU A 28 3.44 -3.20 6.39
N ALA A 29 4.08 -3.83 7.36
CA ALA A 29 3.44 -4.13 8.64
C ALA A 29 2.87 -2.86 9.29
N PRO A 30 1.75 -2.98 10.03
CA PRO A 30 1.12 -1.79 10.61
C PRO A 30 2.02 -1.01 11.56
N GLY A 31 3.01 -1.64 12.16
CA GLY A 31 3.94 -0.95 13.05
C GLY A 31 5.01 -0.16 12.31
N LYS A 32 5.06 -0.23 11.00
CA LYS A 32 6.05 0.47 10.21
C LYS A 32 5.47 1.79 9.70
N ALA A 33 6.33 2.80 9.60
CA ALA A 33 5.93 4.11 9.09
C ALA A 33 5.93 4.11 7.56
N VAL A 34 5.02 3.33 6.96
CA VAL A 34 4.93 3.19 5.52
C VAL A 34 4.17 4.39 4.95
N ARG A 35 4.73 4.99 3.91
CA ARG A 35 4.05 6.04 3.18
C ARG A 35 3.38 5.47 1.95
N MET A 36 2.25 6.04 1.59
CA MET A 36 1.46 5.58 0.47
C MET A 36 1.15 6.73 -0.46
N ALA A 37 1.08 6.43 -1.75
CA ALA A 37 0.72 7.43 -2.74
C ALA A 37 -0.31 6.84 -3.68
N LEU A 38 -1.28 7.66 -4.06
CA LEU A 38 -2.33 7.30 -5.00
C LEU A 38 -2.21 8.24 -6.19
N ASN A 39 -1.95 7.67 -7.36
CA ASN A 39 -1.74 8.46 -8.59
C ASN A 39 -0.68 9.54 -8.36
N GLN A 40 0.42 9.15 -7.70
CA GLN A 40 1.58 10.00 -7.44
C GLN A 40 1.35 11.08 -6.39
N ASP A 41 0.20 11.07 -5.72
CA ASP A 41 -0.07 11.99 -4.62
C ASP A 41 -0.06 11.23 -3.31
N LEU A 42 0.66 11.74 -2.31
CA LEU A 42 0.68 11.12 -0.99
C LEU A 42 -0.73 11.05 -0.43
N CYS A 43 -1.06 9.94 0.19
CA CYS A 43 -2.40 9.72 0.70
C CYS A 43 -2.37 8.90 1.97
N GLN A 44 -3.53 8.78 2.61
CA GLN A 44 -3.74 7.94 3.77
C GLN A 44 -4.36 6.62 3.36
N GLY A 45 -4.40 5.68 4.29
CA GLY A 45 -4.96 4.38 4.01
C GLY A 45 -6.45 4.39 3.71
N ASP A 46 -7.16 5.44 4.11
CA ASP A 46 -8.60 5.54 3.83
C ASP A 46 -8.89 6.15 2.45
N ALA A 47 -7.85 6.47 1.67
CA ALA A 47 -8.06 7.01 0.33
C ALA A 47 -8.80 5.99 -0.54
N PRO A 48 -9.87 6.42 -1.23
CA PRO A 48 -10.65 5.49 -2.06
C PRO A 48 -9.89 5.09 -3.32
N LEU A 49 -10.07 3.82 -3.70
CA LEU A 49 -9.46 3.28 -4.90
C LEU A 49 -10.52 3.03 -5.96
N LYS A 50 -10.13 3.28 -7.21
CA LYS A 50 -10.94 2.97 -8.39
C LYS A 50 -10.12 2.13 -9.34
N ALA A 51 -10.81 1.48 -10.26
CA ALA A 51 -10.13 0.70 -11.30
C ALA A 51 -9.21 1.63 -12.10
N GLY A 52 -7.98 1.16 -12.32
CA GLY A 52 -7.00 1.93 -13.06
C GLY A 52 -6.14 2.85 -12.22
N ASP A 53 -6.44 3.02 -10.95
CA ASP A 53 -5.62 3.85 -10.08
C ASP A 53 -4.25 3.23 -9.87
N GLU A 54 -3.25 4.09 -9.75
CA GLU A 54 -1.88 3.69 -9.48
C GLU A 54 -1.56 3.93 -8.02
N VAL A 55 -1.04 2.90 -7.34
CA VAL A 55 -0.73 2.98 -5.92
C VAL A 55 0.73 2.62 -5.71
N ALA A 56 1.40 3.39 -4.89
CA ALA A 56 2.79 3.11 -4.51
C ALA A 56 2.91 3.09 -2.99
N PHE A 57 3.72 2.16 -2.50
CA PHE A 57 4.03 2.06 -1.08
C PHE A 57 5.52 2.29 -0.88
N PHE A 58 5.85 3.13 0.08
CA PHE A 58 7.24 3.47 0.37
C PHE A 58 7.56 3.02 1.79
N PRO A 59 8.18 1.85 1.96
CA PRO A 59 8.56 1.39 3.29
C PRO A 59 9.57 2.36 3.91
N PRO A 60 9.62 2.44 5.24
CA PRO A 60 10.56 3.36 5.87
C PRO A 60 11.98 2.93 5.58
N VAL A 61 12.83 3.91 5.34
CA VAL A 61 14.25 3.67 5.22
C VAL A 61 14.83 3.73 6.62
N THR A 62 15.24 2.61 7.13
CA THR A 62 15.94 2.62 8.40
C THR A 62 17.33 3.12 8.12
N GLY A 63 17.53 4.37 8.29
CA GLY A 63 18.79 5.00 7.96
C GLY A 63 19.85 4.70 8.99
N GLY A 64 19.89 3.70 9.46
CA GLY A 64 20.95 3.41 10.36
C GLY A 64 20.71 3.19 11.69
#